data_9a6c8772c9f9ed62167f8caa0151f82b
#
_entry.id   9a6c8772c9f9ed62167f8caa0151f82b
#
_cell.length_a   1.000
_cell.length_b   1.000
_cell.length_c   1.000
_cell.angle_alpha   90.00
_cell.angle_beta   90.00
_cell.angle_gamma   90.00
#
_symmetry.space_group_name_H-M   'P 1'
#
loop_
_entity.id
_entity.type
_entity.pdbx_description
1 polymer ?
#
loop_
_entity_poly.entity_id
_entity_poly.type
_entity_poly.pdbx_seq_one_letter_code
_entity_poly.pdbx_strand_id
1 'polypeptide(L)'
;MAQPAAQPRTRLKPLVRVENAVKHFPAGLGASVKAVDGVSFEVMEGETLGLVGESGCGKSTLARLVTQLLPVTSGKIFIDDVEVTKLRGEKLRQQRRQMQMIFQDPFASLDPRMTVGDIIAEPLVNFRVMRGRERSARVQDLLKTVGLNPNFTNRYPHEFSGGQRQRIGIARALALNPRLVVCDEAISALDVSIQAQIVNLLEDLQREFKLTYLFIAHDLSVVRHISDRVMVMYLGKIVEVADSAQTYSNPKHPYTKALLSAIPVPDPRIQRGRRLVDLSGEIPSPLNPPSGCRFHTRCPIAHNPTPCAEVEPPLEEKLRDHLAACHYSQDV
;
A
#
# COMPACT_ATOMS: atom_id res chain seq x y z
N MET A 1 23.85 12.03 19.44
CA MET A 1 24.15 12.32 18.02
C MET A 1 22.93 13.03 17.46
N ALA A 2 23.08 14.29 17.03
CA ALA A 2 21.97 15.08 16.49
C ALA A 2 21.58 14.54 15.12
N GLN A 3 20.28 14.29 14.89
CA GLN A 3 19.73 13.95 13.57
C GLN A 3 19.95 15.17 12.65
N PRO A 4 20.38 14.96 11.40
CA PRO A 4 20.49 16.04 10.43
C PRO A 4 19.10 16.63 10.17
N ALA A 5 19.01 17.97 10.21
CA ALA A 5 17.81 18.73 9.91
C ALA A 5 17.30 18.34 8.49
N ALA A 6 16.03 17.99 8.39
CA ALA A 6 15.36 17.68 7.14
C ALA A 6 15.51 18.88 6.18
N GLN A 7 16.13 18.66 5.04
CA GLN A 7 16.19 19.64 3.96
C GLN A 7 14.76 19.92 3.46
N PRO A 8 14.42 21.16 3.07
CA PRO A 8 13.11 21.50 2.53
C PRO A 8 12.88 20.64 1.26
N ARG A 9 11.87 19.77 1.29
CA ARG A 9 11.47 18.97 0.13
C ARG A 9 11.10 19.93 -1.00
N THR A 10 11.93 20.02 -2.02
CA THR A 10 11.52 20.56 -3.33
C THR A 10 10.19 19.89 -3.66
N ARG A 11 9.15 20.64 -4.06
CA ARG A 11 7.84 20.06 -4.44
C ARG A 11 8.05 19.04 -5.55
N LEU A 12 8.21 17.77 -5.15
CA LEU A 12 8.28 16.65 -6.08
C LEU A 12 6.95 16.58 -6.84
N LYS A 13 7.01 16.24 -8.12
CA LYS A 13 5.81 16.06 -8.93
C LYS A 13 5.10 14.78 -8.46
N PRO A 14 3.76 14.77 -8.26
CA PRO A 14 3.03 13.55 -7.96
C PRO A 14 3.09 12.59 -9.17
N LEU A 15 3.56 11.36 -8.94
CA LEU A 15 3.50 10.28 -9.92
C LEU A 15 2.10 9.68 -9.98
N VAL A 16 1.45 9.52 -8.82
CA VAL A 16 0.07 9.02 -8.70
C VAL A 16 -0.78 10.13 -8.11
N ARG A 17 -1.94 10.39 -8.72
CA ARG A 17 -2.96 11.26 -8.17
C ARG A 17 -4.32 10.60 -8.28
N VAL A 18 -4.97 10.46 -7.14
CA VAL A 18 -6.30 9.85 -7.00
C VAL A 18 -7.27 10.94 -6.57
N GLU A 19 -8.37 11.10 -7.30
CA GLU A 19 -9.39 12.11 -7.07
C GLU A 19 -10.76 11.45 -6.87
N ASN A 20 -11.30 11.52 -5.65
CA ASN A 20 -12.62 11.02 -5.27
C ASN A 20 -12.90 9.60 -5.79
N ALA A 21 -11.91 8.70 -5.67
CA ALA A 21 -12.07 7.33 -6.14
C ALA A 21 -13.13 6.59 -5.31
N VAL A 22 -14.08 5.97 -6.01
CA VAL A 22 -15.15 5.16 -5.43
C VAL A 22 -15.12 3.78 -6.05
N LYS A 23 -15.25 2.75 -5.21
CA LYS A 23 -15.50 1.38 -5.62
C LYS A 23 -16.55 0.76 -4.71
N HIS A 24 -17.74 0.59 -5.27
CA HIS A 24 -18.85 -0.12 -4.64
C HIS A 24 -19.06 -1.44 -5.36
N PHE A 25 -19.18 -2.53 -4.61
CA PHE A 25 -19.50 -3.86 -5.16
C PHE A 25 -20.97 -4.17 -4.87
N PRO A 26 -21.78 -4.54 -5.89
CA PRO A 26 -23.15 -4.95 -5.68
C PRO A 26 -23.24 -6.15 -4.73
N ALA A 27 -24.17 -6.10 -3.76
CA ALA A 27 -24.38 -7.15 -2.75
C ALA A 27 -25.81 -7.73 -2.77
N GLY A 28 -26.56 -7.51 -3.86
CA GLY A 28 -27.96 -7.91 -4.00
C GLY A 28 -28.96 -6.95 -3.36
N LEU A 29 -30.25 -7.07 -3.72
CA LEU A 29 -31.37 -6.27 -3.17
C LEU A 29 -31.13 -4.74 -3.09
N GLY A 30 -30.34 -4.19 -4.02
CA GLY A 30 -29.99 -2.75 -4.04
C GLY A 30 -28.90 -2.33 -3.04
N ALA A 31 -28.37 -3.27 -2.24
CA ALA A 31 -27.25 -3.01 -1.33
C ALA A 31 -25.91 -3.05 -2.06
N SER A 32 -24.91 -2.33 -1.54
CA SER A 32 -23.55 -2.34 -2.07
C SER A 32 -22.50 -2.25 -0.97
N VAL A 33 -21.43 -3.02 -1.10
CA VAL A 33 -20.25 -2.94 -0.25
C VAL A 33 -19.43 -1.72 -0.67
N LYS A 34 -19.32 -0.73 0.21
CA LYS A 34 -18.55 0.50 -0.01
C LYS A 34 -17.07 0.28 0.30
N ALA A 35 -16.37 -0.48 -0.55
CA ALA A 35 -14.99 -0.88 -0.30
C ALA A 35 -13.99 0.29 -0.39
N VAL A 36 -14.23 1.24 -1.28
CA VAL A 36 -13.51 2.54 -1.39
C VAL A 36 -14.58 3.59 -1.66
N ASP A 37 -14.58 4.68 -0.90
CA ASP A 37 -15.71 5.62 -0.91
C ASP A 37 -15.24 7.07 -0.83
N GLY A 38 -14.92 7.66 -1.99
CA GLY A 38 -14.50 9.05 -2.11
C GLY A 38 -13.07 9.31 -1.62
N VAL A 39 -12.14 8.42 -1.95
CA VAL A 39 -10.73 8.52 -1.55
C VAL A 39 -9.95 9.41 -2.49
N SER A 40 -9.20 10.38 -1.91
CA SER A 40 -8.28 11.26 -2.65
C SER A 40 -6.92 11.30 -1.97
N PHE A 41 -5.84 11.14 -2.75
CA PHE A 41 -4.45 11.22 -2.27
C PHE A 41 -3.47 11.34 -3.43
N GLU A 42 -2.22 11.65 -3.10
CA GLU A 42 -1.10 11.72 -4.04
C GLU A 42 0.07 10.89 -3.53
N VAL A 43 0.82 10.28 -4.46
CA VAL A 43 2.12 9.66 -4.20
C VAL A 43 3.17 10.39 -5.02
N MET A 44 4.17 10.94 -4.37
CA MET A 44 5.24 11.69 -5.04
C MET A 44 6.21 10.74 -5.74
N GLU A 45 6.87 11.22 -6.80
CA GLU A 45 7.88 10.42 -7.50
C GLU A 45 9.05 10.07 -6.57
N GLY A 46 9.43 8.80 -6.52
CA GLY A 46 10.48 8.29 -5.65
C GLY A 46 10.08 8.11 -4.17
N GLU A 47 8.82 8.39 -3.82
CA GLU A 47 8.29 8.25 -2.46
C GLU A 47 7.82 6.81 -2.20
N THR A 48 7.91 6.38 -0.95
CA THR A 48 7.13 5.25 -0.40
C THR A 48 5.97 5.78 0.42
N LEU A 49 4.73 5.65 -0.10
CA LEU A 49 3.51 5.90 0.66
C LEU A 49 3.02 4.60 1.28
N GLY A 50 3.08 4.50 2.61
CA GLY A 50 2.53 3.36 3.36
C GLY A 50 1.02 3.47 3.49
N LEU A 51 0.28 2.38 3.24
CA LEU A 51 -1.16 2.30 3.45
C LEU A 51 -1.48 1.25 4.51
N VAL A 52 -2.07 1.69 5.61
CA VAL A 52 -2.37 0.85 6.77
C VAL A 52 -3.86 0.89 7.16
N GLY A 53 -4.32 -0.08 7.91
CA GLY A 53 -5.68 -0.19 8.43
C GLY A 53 -6.06 -1.64 8.69
N GLU A 54 -7.17 -1.86 9.38
CA GLU A 54 -7.69 -3.21 9.70
C GLU A 54 -8.00 -4.02 8.43
N SER A 55 -8.03 -5.36 8.57
CA SER A 55 -8.42 -6.26 7.46
C SER A 55 -9.82 -5.90 6.96
N GLY A 56 -10.03 -5.95 5.64
CA GLY A 56 -11.30 -5.62 5.02
C GLY A 56 -11.63 -4.13 4.90
N CYS A 57 -10.77 -3.19 5.35
CA CYS A 57 -11.06 -1.75 5.25
C CYS A 57 -10.96 -1.18 3.82
N GLY A 58 -10.50 -1.97 2.81
CA GLY A 58 -10.47 -1.55 1.41
C GLY A 58 -9.08 -1.38 0.79
N LYS A 59 -7.98 -1.63 1.50
CA LYS A 59 -6.58 -1.44 1.05
C LYS A 59 -6.27 -2.14 -0.28
N SER A 60 -6.46 -3.46 -0.34
CA SER A 60 -6.20 -4.24 -1.56
C SER A 60 -7.14 -3.87 -2.71
N THR A 61 -8.35 -3.39 -2.40
CA THR A 61 -9.24 -2.83 -3.42
C THR A 61 -8.63 -1.56 -4.00
N LEU A 62 -8.16 -0.64 -3.13
CA LEU A 62 -7.50 0.60 -3.57
C LEU A 62 -6.25 0.32 -4.42
N ALA A 63 -5.40 -0.66 -4.01
CA ALA A 63 -4.26 -1.12 -4.80
C ALA A 63 -4.64 -1.53 -6.22
N ARG A 64 -5.70 -2.34 -6.33
CA ARG A 64 -6.20 -2.82 -7.62
C ARG A 64 -6.86 -1.72 -8.47
N LEU A 65 -7.42 -0.69 -7.84
CA LEU A 65 -7.92 0.49 -8.56
C LEU A 65 -6.75 1.29 -9.13
N VAL A 66 -5.70 1.57 -8.34
CA VAL A 66 -4.51 2.31 -8.77
C VAL A 66 -3.83 1.60 -9.96
N THR A 67 -3.69 0.28 -9.89
CA THR A 67 -3.10 -0.53 -10.98
C THR A 67 -4.08 -0.84 -12.12
N GLN A 68 -5.31 -0.33 -12.04
CA GLN A 68 -6.38 -0.58 -13.04
C GLN A 68 -6.66 -2.07 -13.25
N LEU A 69 -6.41 -2.92 -12.24
CA LEU A 69 -6.88 -4.32 -12.24
C LEU A 69 -8.38 -4.39 -11.95
N LEU A 70 -8.92 -3.39 -11.25
CA LEU A 70 -10.34 -3.17 -11.06
C LEU A 70 -10.72 -1.78 -11.61
N PRO A 71 -11.85 -1.63 -12.32
CA PRO A 71 -12.36 -0.33 -12.69
C PRO A 71 -12.98 0.38 -11.47
N VAL A 72 -12.84 1.69 -11.41
CA VAL A 72 -13.57 2.53 -10.44
C VAL A 72 -15.07 2.52 -10.74
N THR A 73 -15.90 2.74 -9.73
CA THR A 73 -17.33 3.05 -9.89
C THR A 73 -17.48 4.53 -10.30
N SER A 74 -16.70 5.42 -9.67
CA SER A 74 -16.58 6.83 -10.03
C SER A 74 -15.25 7.39 -9.53
N GLY A 75 -14.94 8.66 -9.88
CA GLY A 75 -13.65 9.28 -9.56
C GLY A 75 -12.61 9.07 -10.64
N LYS A 76 -11.41 9.62 -10.42
CA LYS A 76 -10.32 9.63 -11.41
C LYS A 76 -9.01 9.18 -10.79
N ILE A 77 -8.20 8.51 -11.57
CA ILE A 77 -6.82 8.12 -11.20
C ILE A 77 -5.90 8.55 -12.33
N PHE A 78 -4.84 9.25 -11.96
CA PHE A 78 -3.81 9.72 -12.88
C PHE A 78 -2.48 9.06 -12.52
N ILE A 79 -1.76 8.62 -13.54
CA ILE A 79 -0.38 8.15 -13.44
C ILE A 79 0.44 9.01 -14.41
N ASP A 80 1.42 9.77 -13.89
CA ASP A 80 2.22 10.72 -14.65
C ASP A 80 1.35 11.66 -15.53
N ASP A 81 0.34 12.30 -14.89
CA ASP A 81 -0.67 13.18 -15.49
C ASP A 81 -1.62 12.51 -16.51
N VAL A 82 -1.46 11.22 -16.79
CA VAL A 82 -2.37 10.47 -17.68
C VAL A 82 -3.54 9.92 -16.89
N GLU A 83 -4.78 10.29 -17.21
CA GLU A 83 -5.99 9.74 -16.59
C GLU A 83 -6.21 8.29 -17.02
N VAL A 84 -5.75 7.34 -16.17
CA VAL A 84 -5.79 5.91 -16.49
C VAL A 84 -7.20 5.31 -16.41
N THR A 85 -8.12 5.92 -15.67
CA THR A 85 -9.51 5.47 -15.54
C THR A 85 -10.29 5.48 -16.83
N LYS A 86 -9.92 6.35 -17.78
CA LYS A 86 -10.52 6.45 -19.11
C LYS A 86 -9.89 5.54 -20.17
N LEU A 87 -8.70 5.00 -19.89
CA LEU A 87 -7.97 4.18 -20.84
C LEU A 87 -8.62 2.80 -21.01
N ARG A 88 -8.56 2.26 -22.23
CA ARG A 88 -9.02 0.91 -22.59
C ARG A 88 -8.06 0.27 -23.59
N GLY A 89 -8.12 -1.05 -23.72
CA GLY A 89 -7.37 -1.80 -24.74
C GLY A 89 -5.87 -1.54 -24.69
N GLU A 90 -5.25 -1.30 -25.85
CA GLU A 90 -3.81 -1.16 -25.97
C GLU A 90 -3.25 0.08 -25.22
N LYS A 91 -4.01 1.20 -25.15
CA LYS A 91 -3.58 2.39 -24.38
C LYS A 91 -3.43 2.07 -22.88
N LEU A 92 -4.40 1.37 -22.31
CA LEU A 92 -4.31 0.92 -20.91
C LEU A 92 -3.17 -0.08 -20.72
N ARG A 93 -3.01 -1.02 -21.68
CA ARG A 93 -1.93 -2.00 -21.65
C ARG A 93 -0.56 -1.31 -21.64
N GLN A 94 -0.33 -0.31 -22.49
CA GLN A 94 0.93 0.44 -22.49
C GLN A 94 1.16 1.18 -21.16
N GLN A 95 0.13 1.78 -20.57
CA GLN A 95 0.26 2.45 -19.28
C GLN A 95 0.60 1.47 -18.15
N ARG A 96 0.09 0.24 -18.17
CA ARG A 96 0.42 -0.81 -17.20
C ARG A 96 1.90 -1.22 -17.19
N ARG A 97 2.69 -0.88 -18.21
CA ARG A 97 4.14 -1.08 -18.18
C ARG A 97 4.80 -0.25 -17.09
N GLN A 98 4.25 0.94 -16.79
CA GLN A 98 4.81 1.87 -15.81
C GLN A 98 4.36 1.56 -14.38
N MET A 99 3.34 0.72 -14.19
CA MET A 99 2.80 0.35 -12.89
C MET A 99 2.72 -1.16 -12.77
N GLN A 100 3.39 -1.71 -11.78
CA GLN A 100 3.42 -3.14 -11.51
C GLN A 100 2.94 -3.43 -10.10
N MET A 101 2.56 -4.68 -9.84
CA MET A 101 2.04 -5.10 -8.54
C MET A 101 2.79 -6.32 -8.03
N ILE A 102 3.16 -6.28 -6.75
CA ILE A 102 3.66 -7.42 -5.99
C ILE A 102 2.50 -7.88 -5.10
N PHE A 103 2.09 -9.14 -5.26
CA PHE A 103 0.92 -9.69 -4.59
C PHE A 103 1.24 -10.27 -3.21
N GLN A 104 0.21 -10.40 -2.39
CA GLN A 104 0.24 -10.89 -1.01
C GLN A 104 0.76 -12.33 -0.91
N ASP A 105 0.27 -13.23 -1.76
CA ASP A 105 0.62 -14.65 -1.74
C ASP A 105 1.63 -14.96 -2.84
N PRO A 106 2.91 -15.23 -2.48
CA PRO A 106 3.92 -15.60 -3.45
C PRO A 106 3.66 -16.98 -4.08
N PHE A 107 2.88 -17.86 -3.44
CA PHE A 107 2.51 -19.16 -4.00
C PHE A 107 1.44 -19.02 -5.09
N ALA A 108 0.37 -18.28 -4.79
CA ALA A 108 -0.71 -18.08 -5.74
C ALA A 108 -0.34 -17.15 -6.91
N SER A 109 0.72 -16.33 -6.74
CA SER A 109 1.13 -15.35 -7.76
C SER A 109 2.03 -15.92 -8.86
N LEU A 110 2.61 -17.11 -8.67
CA LEU A 110 3.51 -17.77 -9.63
C LEU A 110 2.84 -19.04 -10.19
N ASP A 111 2.76 -19.18 -11.51
CA ASP A 111 2.25 -20.43 -12.13
C ASP A 111 3.24 -21.57 -11.84
N PRO A 112 2.84 -22.62 -11.08
CA PRO A 112 3.74 -23.70 -10.69
C PRO A 112 4.22 -24.57 -11.88
N ARG A 113 3.60 -24.43 -13.05
CA ARG A 113 3.94 -25.16 -14.28
C ARG A 113 4.99 -24.43 -15.12
N MET A 114 5.25 -23.17 -14.83
CA MET A 114 6.25 -22.36 -15.53
C MET A 114 7.59 -22.41 -14.82
N THR A 115 8.68 -22.32 -15.57
CA THR A 115 10.01 -22.14 -14.98
C THR A 115 10.15 -20.71 -14.41
N VAL A 116 11.07 -20.51 -13.47
CA VAL A 116 11.37 -19.17 -12.92
C VAL A 116 11.79 -18.20 -14.02
N GLY A 117 12.56 -18.69 -15.01
CA GLY A 117 12.95 -17.89 -16.16
C GLY A 117 11.74 -17.42 -16.99
N ASP A 118 10.77 -18.30 -17.23
CA ASP A 118 9.58 -17.97 -17.98
C ASP A 118 8.66 -17.00 -17.19
N ILE A 119 8.52 -17.19 -15.89
CA ILE A 119 7.74 -16.31 -15.02
C ILE A 119 8.29 -14.88 -15.05
N ILE A 120 9.61 -14.72 -14.91
CA ILE A 120 10.24 -13.39 -14.94
C ILE A 120 10.19 -12.80 -16.36
N ALA A 121 10.31 -13.65 -17.39
CA ALA A 121 10.25 -13.24 -18.79
C ALA A 121 8.84 -12.91 -19.28
N GLU A 122 7.79 -13.40 -18.61
CA GLU A 122 6.38 -13.25 -19.04
C GLU A 122 6.00 -11.80 -19.39
N PRO A 123 6.28 -10.78 -18.55
CA PRO A 123 6.00 -9.40 -18.93
C PRO A 123 6.75 -8.96 -20.19
N LEU A 124 8.02 -9.35 -20.34
CA LEU A 124 8.85 -9.00 -21.51
C LEU A 124 8.27 -9.59 -22.79
N VAL A 125 7.76 -10.83 -22.72
CA VAL A 125 7.10 -11.52 -23.85
C VAL A 125 5.77 -10.85 -24.18
N ASN A 126 4.93 -10.65 -23.15
CA ASN A 126 3.58 -10.09 -23.32
C ASN A 126 3.63 -8.68 -23.93
N PHE A 127 4.56 -7.85 -23.50
CA PHE A 127 4.75 -6.49 -24.02
C PHE A 127 5.68 -6.42 -25.24
N ARG A 128 6.25 -7.55 -25.69
CA ARG A 128 7.16 -7.65 -26.83
C ARG A 128 8.36 -6.73 -26.75
N VAL A 129 8.91 -6.56 -25.54
CA VAL A 129 10.01 -5.59 -25.28
C VAL A 129 11.36 -6.17 -25.70
N MET A 130 11.60 -7.47 -25.42
CA MET A 130 12.87 -8.15 -25.67
C MET A 130 12.66 -9.55 -26.22
N ARG A 131 13.66 -10.07 -26.98
CA ARG A 131 13.60 -11.41 -27.59
C ARG A 131 14.92 -12.15 -27.44
N GLY A 132 14.86 -13.50 -27.54
CA GLY A 132 16.04 -14.35 -27.62
C GLY A 132 17.05 -14.13 -26.50
N ARG A 133 18.32 -13.95 -26.86
CA ARG A 133 19.45 -13.81 -25.91
C ARG A 133 19.32 -12.58 -25.01
N GLU A 134 18.82 -11.46 -25.54
CA GLU A 134 18.65 -10.23 -24.76
C GLU A 134 17.67 -10.44 -23.59
N ARG A 135 16.53 -11.12 -23.85
CA ARG A 135 15.55 -11.48 -22.82
C ARG A 135 16.16 -12.41 -21.78
N SER A 136 16.93 -13.43 -22.20
CA SER A 136 17.58 -14.36 -21.26
C SER A 136 18.61 -13.65 -20.38
N ALA A 137 19.41 -12.76 -20.94
CA ALA A 137 20.35 -11.93 -20.18
C ALA A 137 19.62 -11.05 -19.15
N ARG A 138 18.53 -10.38 -19.56
CA ARG A 138 17.72 -9.55 -18.66
C ARG A 138 17.14 -10.36 -17.50
N VAL A 139 16.65 -11.58 -17.74
CA VAL A 139 16.13 -12.47 -16.68
C VAL A 139 17.25 -12.82 -15.69
N GLN A 140 18.46 -13.15 -16.18
CA GLN A 140 19.59 -13.46 -15.30
C GLN A 140 20.02 -12.23 -14.47
N ASP A 141 20.03 -11.04 -15.07
CA ASP A 141 20.32 -9.80 -14.34
C ASP A 141 19.28 -9.51 -13.26
N LEU A 142 17.99 -9.70 -13.56
CA LEU A 142 16.92 -9.54 -12.58
C LEU A 142 17.05 -10.54 -11.41
N LEU A 143 17.42 -11.80 -11.67
CA LEU A 143 17.70 -12.75 -10.60
C LEU A 143 18.86 -12.29 -9.72
N LYS A 144 19.96 -11.77 -10.29
CA LYS A 144 21.06 -11.18 -9.50
C LYS A 144 20.59 -9.99 -8.67
N THR A 145 19.84 -9.09 -9.28
CA THR A 145 19.30 -7.87 -8.64
C THR A 145 18.50 -8.21 -7.38
N VAL A 146 17.72 -9.30 -7.40
CA VAL A 146 16.97 -9.74 -6.21
C VAL A 146 17.75 -10.70 -5.30
N GLY A 147 19.05 -10.91 -5.53
CA GLY A 147 19.94 -11.74 -4.71
C GLY A 147 19.72 -13.25 -4.91
N LEU A 148 19.24 -13.67 -6.11
CA LEU A 148 19.12 -15.08 -6.48
C LEU A 148 20.22 -15.48 -7.50
N ASN A 149 20.56 -16.77 -7.52
CA ASN A 149 21.52 -17.29 -8.49
C ASN A 149 20.95 -17.22 -9.92
N PRO A 150 21.66 -16.59 -10.89
CA PRO A 150 21.21 -16.47 -12.27
C PRO A 150 20.94 -17.80 -12.98
N ASN A 151 21.55 -18.88 -12.50
CA ASN A 151 21.35 -20.22 -13.06
C ASN A 151 20.01 -20.88 -12.66
N PHE A 152 19.23 -20.24 -11.80
CA PHE A 152 17.94 -20.77 -11.37
C PHE A 152 16.81 -20.63 -12.40
N THR A 153 17.10 -20.12 -13.59
CA THR A 153 16.12 -19.89 -14.66
C THR A 153 15.29 -21.12 -15.03
N ASN A 154 15.89 -22.32 -14.99
CA ASN A 154 15.22 -23.57 -15.38
C ASN A 154 14.53 -24.30 -14.24
N ARG A 155 14.56 -23.75 -13.02
CA ARG A 155 13.90 -24.32 -11.84
C ARG A 155 12.42 -23.90 -11.78
N TYR A 156 11.64 -24.67 -11.04
CA TYR A 156 10.22 -24.43 -10.83
C TYR A 156 9.96 -23.78 -9.47
N PRO A 157 8.85 -23.00 -9.29
CA PRO A 157 8.54 -22.33 -8.05
C PRO A 157 8.53 -23.23 -6.80
N HIS A 158 8.10 -24.48 -6.93
CA HIS A 158 8.03 -25.42 -5.79
C HIS A 158 9.41 -25.79 -5.21
N GLU A 159 10.51 -25.56 -5.94
CA GLU A 159 11.88 -25.81 -5.49
C GLU A 159 12.45 -24.67 -4.61
N PHE A 160 11.67 -23.61 -4.35
CA PHE A 160 12.12 -22.41 -3.66
C PHE A 160 11.36 -22.19 -2.34
N SER A 161 12.05 -21.58 -1.36
CA SER A 161 11.43 -21.10 -0.13
C SER A 161 10.45 -19.95 -0.39
N GLY A 162 9.58 -19.65 0.58
CA GLY A 162 8.64 -18.51 0.49
C GLY A 162 9.31 -17.19 0.18
N GLY A 163 10.42 -16.87 0.88
CA GLY A 163 11.19 -15.65 0.63
C GLY A 163 11.87 -15.62 -0.75
N GLN A 164 12.34 -16.76 -1.25
CA GLN A 164 12.89 -16.86 -2.61
C GLN A 164 11.80 -16.67 -3.67
N ARG A 165 10.59 -17.23 -3.47
CA ARG A 165 9.44 -16.99 -4.36
C ARG A 165 9.04 -15.53 -4.38
N GLN A 166 9.06 -14.87 -3.21
CA GLN A 166 8.80 -13.43 -3.16
C GLN A 166 9.84 -12.63 -3.97
N ARG A 167 11.11 -12.98 -3.88
CA ARG A 167 12.16 -12.37 -4.71
C ARG A 167 11.93 -12.59 -6.21
N ILE A 168 11.43 -13.76 -6.62
CA ILE A 168 11.03 -14.03 -8.01
C ILE A 168 9.86 -13.13 -8.43
N GLY A 169 8.84 -12.96 -7.57
CA GLY A 169 7.73 -12.03 -7.80
C GLY A 169 8.18 -10.57 -7.95
N ILE A 170 9.15 -10.15 -7.12
CA ILE A 170 9.78 -8.82 -7.23
C ILE A 170 10.54 -8.70 -8.56
N ALA A 171 11.36 -9.69 -8.94
CA ALA A 171 12.08 -9.70 -10.21
C ALA A 171 11.13 -9.59 -11.41
N ARG A 172 10.00 -10.31 -11.38
CA ARG A 172 8.95 -10.21 -12.40
C ARG A 172 8.36 -8.80 -12.49
N ALA A 173 8.06 -8.17 -11.35
CA ALA A 173 7.53 -6.81 -11.31
C ALA A 173 8.52 -5.80 -11.90
N LEU A 174 9.83 -5.99 -11.70
CA LEU A 174 10.87 -5.12 -12.22
C LEU A 174 11.20 -5.33 -13.71
N ALA A 175 10.67 -6.38 -14.34
CA ALA A 175 11.06 -6.77 -15.71
C ALA A 175 10.87 -5.64 -16.73
N LEU A 176 9.81 -4.84 -16.58
CA LEU A 176 9.45 -3.74 -17.49
C LEU A 176 10.00 -2.37 -17.08
N ASN A 177 10.87 -2.29 -16.07
CA ASN A 177 11.37 -1.04 -15.49
C ASN A 177 10.22 -0.09 -15.11
N PRO A 178 9.32 -0.48 -14.21
CA PRO A 178 8.19 0.35 -13.81
C PRO A 178 8.65 1.60 -13.06
N ARG A 179 7.81 2.64 -13.04
CA ARG A 179 8.00 3.81 -12.16
C ARG A 179 7.23 3.66 -10.85
N LEU A 180 6.10 2.94 -10.88
CA LEU A 180 5.26 2.64 -9.72
C LEU A 180 5.23 1.13 -9.46
N VAL A 181 5.48 0.73 -8.22
CA VAL A 181 5.24 -0.63 -7.74
C VAL A 181 4.27 -0.57 -6.56
N VAL A 182 3.16 -1.28 -6.69
CA VAL A 182 2.18 -1.44 -5.61
C VAL A 182 2.47 -2.77 -4.90
N CYS A 183 2.87 -2.70 -3.63
CA CYS A 183 3.12 -3.86 -2.79
C CYS A 183 1.87 -4.14 -1.94
N ASP A 184 1.04 -5.12 -2.33
CA ASP A 184 -0.18 -5.50 -1.61
C ASP A 184 0.15 -6.63 -0.62
N GLU A 185 0.41 -6.26 0.63
CA GLU A 185 0.80 -7.17 1.73
C GLU A 185 1.94 -8.15 1.36
N ALA A 186 2.89 -7.68 0.56
CA ALA A 186 3.93 -8.47 -0.09
C ALA A 186 4.87 -9.26 0.86
N ILE A 187 4.76 -9.07 2.17
CA ILE A 187 5.61 -9.71 3.17
C ILE A 187 4.82 -10.49 4.24
N SER A 188 3.48 -10.39 4.24
CA SER A 188 2.63 -10.89 5.35
C SER A 188 2.70 -12.41 5.55
N ALA A 189 2.98 -13.16 4.49
CA ALA A 189 3.07 -14.62 4.51
C ALA A 189 4.49 -15.16 4.82
N LEU A 190 5.44 -14.28 5.22
CA LEU A 190 6.84 -14.62 5.44
C LEU A 190 7.22 -14.52 6.92
N ASP A 191 8.23 -15.31 7.33
CA ASP A 191 8.84 -15.20 8.66
C ASP A 191 9.47 -13.84 8.90
N VAL A 192 9.48 -13.35 10.14
CA VAL A 192 9.95 -12.00 10.52
C VAL A 192 11.35 -11.68 9.98
N SER A 193 12.28 -12.65 10.06
CA SER A 193 13.66 -12.47 9.54
C SER A 193 13.69 -12.29 8.02
N ILE A 194 12.84 -13.02 7.32
CA ILE A 194 12.72 -12.92 5.85
C ILE A 194 11.99 -11.63 5.46
N GLN A 195 10.98 -11.20 6.23
CA GLN A 195 10.32 -9.91 6.03
C GLN A 195 11.34 -8.77 6.03
N ALA A 196 12.23 -8.71 7.04
CA ALA A 196 13.28 -7.68 7.12
C ALA A 196 14.21 -7.70 5.88
N GLN A 197 14.59 -8.89 5.40
CA GLN A 197 15.42 -9.01 4.20
C GLN A 197 14.71 -8.51 2.93
N ILE A 198 13.40 -8.75 2.79
CA ILE A 198 12.62 -8.27 1.64
C ILE A 198 12.41 -6.77 1.73
N VAL A 199 12.18 -6.21 2.92
CA VAL A 199 12.05 -4.75 3.12
C VAL A 199 13.35 -4.05 2.74
N ASN A 200 14.50 -4.50 3.23
CA ASN A 200 15.80 -3.96 2.86
C ASN A 200 16.05 -4.06 1.34
N LEU A 201 15.68 -5.19 0.72
CA LEU A 201 15.76 -5.35 -0.73
C LEU A 201 14.90 -4.30 -1.46
N LEU A 202 13.66 -4.06 -1.02
CA LEU A 202 12.79 -3.06 -1.64
C LEU A 202 13.35 -1.64 -1.50
N GLU A 203 13.95 -1.29 -0.36
CA GLU A 203 14.63 0.00 -0.17
C GLU A 203 15.85 0.16 -1.09
N ASP A 204 16.67 -0.90 -1.24
CA ASP A 204 17.81 -0.89 -2.15
C ASP A 204 17.36 -0.70 -3.60
N LEU A 205 16.32 -1.44 -4.02
CA LEU A 205 15.73 -1.32 -5.34
C LEU A 205 15.11 0.06 -5.59
N GLN A 206 14.49 0.67 -4.58
CA GLN A 206 13.95 2.03 -4.68
C GLN A 206 15.06 3.04 -4.98
N ARG A 207 16.18 2.94 -4.25
CA ARG A 207 17.33 3.83 -4.44
C ARG A 207 18.00 3.63 -5.80
N GLU A 208 18.19 2.36 -6.22
CA GLU A 208 18.87 2.02 -7.48
C GLU A 208 18.03 2.39 -8.71
N PHE A 209 16.75 2.03 -8.70
CA PHE A 209 15.85 2.20 -9.86
C PHE A 209 14.93 3.43 -9.74
N LYS A 210 15.05 4.23 -8.67
CA LYS A 210 14.21 5.41 -8.38
C LYS A 210 12.71 5.06 -8.40
N LEU A 211 12.35 3.93 -7.79
CA LEU A 211 10.99 3.44 -7.76
C LEU A 211 10.10 4.28 -6.83
N THR A 212 8.84 4.39 -7.18
CA THR A 212 7.79 4.91 -6.30
C THR A 212 7.00 3.73 -5.77
N TYR A 213 6.75 3.68 -4.45
CA TYR A 213 5.97 2.61 -3.85
C TYR A 213 4.63 3.09 -3.27
N LEU A 214 3.57 2.31 -3.52
CA LEU A 214 2.40 2.26 -2.65
C LEU A 214 2.51 0.96 -1.85
N PHE A 215 2.92 1.07 -0.57
CA PHE A 215 3.25 -0.07 0.26
C PHE A 215 2.11 -0.37 1.25
N ILE A 216 1.42 -1.48 1.05
CA ILE A 216 0.30 -1.91 1.88
C ILE A 216 0.77 -3.00 2.83
N ALA A 217 0.60 -2.77 4.12
CA ALA A 217 0.85 -3.79 5.15
C ALA A 217 -0.11 -3.61 6.32
N HIS A 218 -0.28 -4.68 7.07
CA HIS A 218 -0.98 -4.64 8.36
C HIS A 218 -0.01 -4.42 9.53
N ASP A 219 1.29 -4.69 9.35
CA ASP A 219 2.32 -4.45 10.35
C ASP A 219 2.84 -3.02 10.26
N LEU A 220 2.40 -2.20 11.21
CA LEU A 220 2.81 -0.81 11.34
C LEU A 220 4.30 -0.64 11.62
N SER A 221 4.98 -1.63 12.22
CA SER A 221 6.43 -1.55 12.48
C SER A 221 7.20 -1.58 11.18
N VAL A 222 6.80 -2.40 10.23
CA VAL A 222 7.39 -2.46 8.89
C VAL A 222 7.09 -1.18 8.12
N VAL A 223 5.84 -0.70 8.15
CA VAL A 223 5.44 0.55 7.46
C VAL A 223 6.25 1.73 8.00
N ARG A 224 6.48 1.81 9.31
CA ARG A 224 7.33 2.84 9.92
C ARG A 224 8.73 2.87 9.33
N HIS A 225 9.28 1.70 9.04
CA HIS A 225 10.65 1.57 8.55
C HIS A 225 10.79 2.02 7.09
N ILE A 226 9.91 1.52 6.21
CA ILE A 226 10.04 1.70 4.76
C ILE A 226 9.37 2.97 4.22
N SER A 227 8.39 3.57 4.95
CA SER A 227 7.54 4.61 4.40
C SER A 227 8.00 6.02 4.74
N ASP A 228 8.00 6.91 3.75
CA ASP A 228 8.19 8.35 3.92
C ASP A 228 6.95 8.98 4.55
N ARG A 229 5.76 8.64 4.03
CA ARG A 229 4.45 9.06 4.54
C ARG A 229 3.57 7.86 4.78
N VAL A 230 2.64 7.99 5.71
CA VAL A 230 1.67 6.96 6.06
C VAL A 230 0.26 7.47 5.85
N MET A 231 -0.54 6.65 5.20
CA MET A 231 -1.97 6.87 4.95
C MET A 231 -2.75 5.80 5.69
N VAL A 232 -3.68 6.21 6.55
CA VAL A 232 -4.49 5.31 7.38
C VAL A 232 -5.89 5.23 6.80
N MET A 233 -6.36 4.01 6.58
CA MET A 233 -7.67 3.73 5.97
C MET A 233 -8.60 3.00 6.95
N TYR A 234 -9.83 3.46 7.07
CA TYR A 234 -10.88 2.84 7.87
C TYR A 234 -12.20 2.78 7.09
N LEU A 235 -12.80 1.60 6.97
CA LEU A 235 -14.09 1.36 6.28
C LEU A 235 -14.25 2.12 4.95
N GLY A 236 -13.25 2.00 4.06
CA GLY A 236 -13.30 2.60 2.73
C GLY A 236 -12.95 4.09 2.66
N LYS A 237 -12.59 4.73 3.76
CA LYS A 237 -12.19 6.16 3.85
C LYS A 237 -10.76 6.32 4.32
N ILE A 238 -10.08 7.35 3.86
CA ILE A 238 -8.81 7.79 4.44
C ILE A 238 -9.14 8.66 5.66
N VAL A 239 -8.55 8.29 6.80
CA VAL A 239 -8.80 8.99 8.06
C VAL A 239 -7.61 9.83 8.51
N GLU A 240 -6.40 9.50 8.06
CA GLU A 240 -5.20 10.26 8.39
C GLU A 240 -4.13 10.08 7.30
N VAL A 241 -3.38 11.14 6.98
CA VAL A 241 -2.20 11.12 6.11
C VAL A 241 -1.16 12.07 6.67
N ALA A 242 0.03 11.57 6.95
CA ALA A 242 1.14 12.40 7.45
C ALA A 242 2.50 11.79 7.12
N ASP A 243 3.57 12.54 7.36
CA ASP A 243 4.92 12.00 7.40
C ASP A 243 4.99 10.84 8.40
N SER A 244 5.76 9.80 8.09
CA SER A 244 5.90 8.61 8.94
C SER A 244 6.24 9.01 10.39
N ALA A 245 7.25 9.87 10.59
CA ALA A 245 7.63 10.34 11.93
C ALA A 245 6.48 11.02 12.70
N GLN A 246 5.69 11.85 12.03
CA GLN A 246 4.54 12.54 12.64
C GLN A 246 3.41 11.57 12.97
N THR A 247 3.08 10.65 12.09
CA THR A 247 2.04 9.63 12.32
C THR A 247 2.33 8.84 13.59
N TYR A 248 3.59 8.42 13.80
CA TYR A 248 3.96 7.59 14.96
C TYR A 248 4.18 8.38 16.26
N SER A 249 4.55 9.66 16.20
CA SER A 249 4.79 10.47 17.38
C SER A 249 3.60 11.30 17.85
N ASN A 250 2.73 11.72 16.93
CA ASN A 250 1.64 12.66 17.20
C ASN A 250 0.42 12.39 16.28
N PRO A 251 -0.20 11.20 16.36
CA PRO A 251 -1.38 10.88 15.57
C PRO A 251 -2.51 11.89 15.83
N LYS A 252 -3.31 12.20 14.81
CA LYS A 252 -4.41 13.16 14.84
C LYS A 252 -5.78 12.53 14.65
N HIS A 253 -5.82 11.21 14.49
CA HIS A 253 -7.08 10.47 14.47
C HIS A 253 -7.07 9.38 15.56
N PRO A 254 -8.14 9.24 16.39
CA PRO A 254 -8.18 8.24 17.47
C PRO A 254 -7.97 6.81 17.02
N TYR A 255 -8.40 6.46 15.82
CA TYR A 255 -8.17 5.14 15.22
C TYR A 255 -6.67 4.88 14.97
N THR A 256 -5.93 5.88 14.46
CA THR A 256 -4.47 5.77 14.27
C THR A 256 -3.77 5.55 15.61
N LYS A 257 -4.15 6.32 16.64
CA LYS A 257 -3.62 6.16 18.00
C LYS A 257 -3.87 4.75 18.55
N ALA A 258 -5.06 4.21 18.32
CA ALA A 258 -5.41 2.85 18.74
C ALA A 258 -4.58 1.80 17.99
N LEU A 259 -4.45 1.90 16.66
CA LEU A 259 -3.58 1.03 15.87
C LEU A 259 -2.13 1.05 16.36
N LEU A 260 -1.58 2.24 16.62
CA LEU A 260 -0.22 2.41 17.12
C LEU A 260 -0.04 1.85 18.53
N SER A 261 -1.08 1.91 19.37
CA SER A 261 -1.04 1.34 20.72
C SER A 261 -0.90 -0.17 20.72
N ALA A 262 -1.39 -0.85 19.68
CA ALA A 262 -1.33 -2.30 19.51
C ALA A 262 0.06 -2.81 19.05
N ILE A 263 0.98 -1.92 18.60
CA ILE A 263 2.33 -2.33 18.20
C ILE A 263 3.08 -2.84 19.42
N PRO A 264 3.60 -4.10 19.43
CA PRO A 264 4.41 -4.60 20.52
C PRO A 264 5.72 -3.81 20.67
N VAL A 265 6.10 -3.47 21.89
CA VAL A 265 7.41 -2.86 22.17
C VAL A 265 8.34 -3.97 22.68
N PRO A 266 9.54 -4.13 22.09
CA PRO A 266 10.48 -5.18 22.48
C PRO A 266 10.95 -5.09 23.94
N ASP A 267 10.87 -3.91 24.59
CA ASP A 267 11.22 -3.74 26.00
C ASP A 267 10.04 -4.13 26.92
N PRO A 268 10.16 -5.21 27.72
CA PRO A 268 9.10 -5.66 28.61
C PRO A 268 8.73 -4.63 29.69
N ARG A 269 9.65 -3.74 30.08
CA ARG A 269 9.39 -2.70 31.08
C ARG A 269 8.48 -1.62 30.55
N ILE A 270 8.73 -1.20 29.30
CA ILE A 270 7.91 -0.22 28.59
C ILE A 270 6.56 -0.86 28.26
N GLN A 271 6.54 -2.10 27.75
CA GLN A 271 5.33 -2.82 27.37
C GLN A 271 4.34 -2.97 28.53
N ARG A 272 4.81 -3.28 29.77
CA ARG A 272 3.95 -3.41 30.96
C ARG A 272 3.31 -2.09 31.41
N GLY A 273 3.93 -0.94 31.13
CA GLY A 273 3.42 0.40 31.47
C GLY A 273 2.49 1.00 30.43
N ARG A 274 2.41 0.41 29.23
CA ARG A 274 1.56 0.92 28.13
C ARG A 274 0.07 0.62 28.40
N ARG A 275 -0.74 1.65 28.30
CA ARG A 275 -2.20 1.49 28.19
C ARG A 275 -2.53 1.20 26.74
N LEU A 276 -3.00 0.00 26.46
CA LEU A 276 -3.61 -0.31 25.17
C LEU A 276 -4.90 0.53 25.04
N VAL A 277 -5.07 1.17 23.92
CA VAL A 277 -6.36 1.80 23.60
C VAL A 277 -7.26 0.68 23.13
N ASP A 278 -8.17 0.24 24.03
CA ASP A 278 -9.13 -0.79 23.69
C ASP A 278 -10.14 -0.24 22.66
N LEU A 279 -10.12 -0.84 21.47
CA LEU A 279 -11.11 -0.59 20.44
C LEU A 279 -12.36 -1.44 20.76
N SER A 280 -13.17 -0.95 21.68
CA SER A 280 -14.43 -1.61 22.02
C SER A 280 -15.37 -1.68 20.81
N GLY A 281 -16.11 -2.79 20.71
CA GLY A 281 -17.11 -3.03 19.68
C GLY A 281 -16.58 -3.72 18.40
N GLU A 282 -17.51 -4.29 17.65
CA GLU A 282 -17.22 -4.95 16.37
C GLU A 282 -16.97 -3.93 15.26
N ILE A 283 -16.20 -4.33 14.25
CA ILE A 283 -16.01 -3.53 13.05
C ILE A 283 -17.35 -3.43 12.31
N PRO A 284 -17.88 -2.22 12.09
CA PRO A 284 -19.15 -2.06 11.38
C PRO A 284 -19.09 -2.62 9.96
N SER A 285 -20.23 -3.08 9.48
CA SER A 285 -20.33 -3.65 8.13
C SER A 285 -20.11 -2.58 7.06
N PRO A 286 -19.25 -2.84 6.04
CA PRO A 286 -19.09 -1.94 4.90
C PRO A 286 -20.33 -1.86 3.98
N LEU A 287 -21.33 -2.71 4.21
CA LEU A 287 -22.65 -2.62 3.56
C LEU A 287 -23.44 -1.43 4.07
N ASN A 288 -23.43 -1.22 5.39
CA ASN A 288 -24.13 -0.14 6.07
C ASN A 288 -23.14 0.58 7.01
N PRO A 289 -22.20 1.35 6.48
CA PRO A 289 -21.26 2.07 7.32
C PRO A 289 -21.98 3.09 8.17
N PRO A 290 -21.50 3.37 9.40
CA PRO A 290 -22.06 4.39 10.27
C PRO A 290 -22.17 5.75 9.57
N SER A 291 -23.20 6.54 9.92
CA SER A 291 -23.34 7.94 9.49
C SER A 291 -22.23 8.81 10.09
N GLY A 292 -22.01 9.98 9.52
CA GLY A 292 -20.95 10.89 9.99
C GLY A 292 -19.56 10.27 9.93
N CYS A 293 -18.79 10.41 11.01
CA CYS A 293 -17.50 9.77 11.15
C CYS A 293 -17.66 8.25 11.26
N ARG A 294 -17.15 7.49 10.32
CA ARG A 294 -17.28 6.00 10.31
C ARG A 294 -16.70 5.31 11.53
N PHE A 295 -15.79 5.98 12.25
CA PHE A 295 -15.17 5.46 13.46
C PHE A 295 -15.94 5.81 14.75
N HIS A 296 -16.97 6.67 14.72
CA HIS A 296 -17.61 7.20 15.93
C HIS A 296 -18.15 6.12 16.88
N THR A 297 -18.63 4.99 16.35
CA THR A 297 -19.17 3.87 17.17
C THR A 297 -18.11 3.14 17.99
N ARG A 298 -16.82 3.29 17.63
CA ARG A 298 -15.67 2.67 18.31
C ARG A 298 -14.69 3.70 18.89
N CYS A 299 -15.02 4.99 18.75
CA CYS A 299 -14.12 6.08 19.09
C CYS A 299 -14.14 6.36 20.60
N PRO A 300 -13.00 6.30 21.30
CA PRO A 300 -12.94 6.52 22.75
C PRO A 300 -13.17 7.99 23.15
N ILE A 301 -13.07 8.92 22.21
CA ILE A 301 -13.30 10.37 22.44
C ILE A 301 -14.56 10.89 21.76
N ALA A 302 -15.41 10.02 21.21
CA ALA A 302 -16.68 10.46 20.63
C ALA A 302 -17.63 10.92 21.72
N HIS A 303 -18.10 12.16 21.60
CA HIS A 303 -19.08 12.76 22.52
C HIS A 303 -20.47 12.65 21.90
N ASN A 304 -21.51 12.41 22.69
CA ASN A 304 -22.90 12.27 22.25
C ASN A 304 -23.80 13.36 22.91
N PRO A 305 -24.69 14.05 22.19
CA PRO A 305 -24.89 14.13 20.74
C PRO A 305 -23.80 15.00 20.10
N THR A 306 -23.32 14.61 18.92
CA THR A 306 -22.11 15.25 18.40
C THR A 306 -22.07 15.28 16.89
N PRO A 307 -21.26 16.17 16.29
CA PRO A 307 -21.01 16.14 14.87
C PRO A 307 -20.45 14.78 14.40
N CYS A 308 -19.83 13.98 15.30
CA CYS A 308 -19.26 12.68 14.91
C CYS A 308 -20.28 11.68 14.38
N ALA A 309 -21.54 11.69 14.89
CA ALA A 309 -22.58 10.78 14.42
C ALA A 309 -23.34 11.32 13.20
N GLU A 310 -23.37 12.64 13.01
CA GLU A 310 -24.23 13.30 12.04
C GLU A 310 -23.46 13.80 10.81
N VAL A 311 -22.21 14.29 11.01
CA VAL A 311 -21.42 14.95 9.99
C VAL A 311 -20.14 14.17 9.72
N GLU A 312 -19.89 13.83 8.45
CA GLU A 312 -18.62 13.23 8.04
C GLU A 312 -17.50 14.29 8.17
N PRO A 313 -16.44 14.02 8.97
CA PRO A 313 -15.32 14.95 9.07
C PRO A 313 -14.55 15.00 7.76
N PRO A 314 -14.23 16.21 7.25
CA PRO A 314 -13.38 16.34 6.08
C PRO A 314 -11.94 15.92 6.42
N LEU A 315 -11.24 15.34 5.42
CA LEU A 315 -9.80 15.11 5.51
C LEU A 315 -9.10 16.46 5.28
N GLU A 316 -8.70 17.13 6.33
CA GLU A 316 -8.13 18.48 6.29
C GLU A 316 -6.84 18.59 7.08
N GLU A 317 -6.03 19.59 6.80
CA GLU A 317 -4.76 19.84 7.47
C GLU A 317 -4.98 20.24 8.93
N LYS A 318 -4.47 19.41 9.85
CA LYS A 318 -4.50 19.67 11.30
C LYS A 318 -3.17 20.21 11.82
N LEU A 319 -2.07 19.85 11.16
CA LEU A 319 -0.72 20.39 11.30
C LEU A 319 -0.11 20.45 9.91
N ARG A 320 1.01 21.14 9.76
CA ARG A 320 1.71 21.24 8.49
C ARG A 320 2.01 19.84 7.91
N ASP A 321 1.55 19.59 6.71
CA ASP A 321 1.68 18.31 5.98
C ASP A 321 1.06 17.10 6.73
N HIS A 322 0.08 17.35 7.62
CA HIS A 322 -0.60 16.34 8.42
C HIS A 322 -2.12 16.50 8.31
N LEU A 323 -2.73 15.65 7.51
CA LEU A 323 -4.17 15.63 7.27
C LEU A 323 -4.86 14.61 8.18
N ALA A 324 -5.99 14.98 8.78
CA ALA A 324 -6.82 14.04 9.54
C ALA A 324 -8.31 14.36 9.42
N ALA A 325 -9.12 13.30 9.31
CA ALA A 325 -10.57 13.35 9.25
C ALA A 325 -11.17 13.17 10.66
N CYS A 326 -10.95 14.14 11.55
CA CYS A 326 -11.44 14.10 12.92
C CYS A 326 -11.91 15.49 13.38
N HIS A 327 -13.12 15.57 13.98
CA HIS A 327 -13.64 16.81 14.54
C HIS A 327 -12.87 17.25 15.80
N TYR A 328 -12.29 16.31 16.53
CA TYR A 328 -11.61 16.50 17.82
C TYR A 328 -10.12 16.08 17.76
N SER A 329 -9.42 16.40 16.67
CA SER A 329 -8.03 16.01 16.46
C SER A 329 -7.04 16.57 17.49
N GLN A 330 -7.42 17.60 18.22
CA GLN A 330 -6.65 18.20 19.32
C GLN A 330 -6.70 17.38 20.61
N ASP A 331 -7.70 16.52 20.74
CA ASP A 331 -7.95 15.69 21.95
C ASP A 331 -7.36 14.27 21.79
N VAL A 332 -6.67 14.01 20.68
CA VAL A 332 -6.11 12.68 20.35
C VAL A 332 -4.77 12.37 21.07
#